data_54ead7997514f57b2ac651759e48a802
#
_entry.id   54ead7997514f57b2ac651759e48a802
#
_cell.length_a   1.000
_cell.length_b   1.000
_cell.length_c   1.000
_cell.angle_alpha   90.00
_cell.angle_beta   90.00
_cell.angle_gamma   90.00
#
_symmetry.space_group_name_H-M   'P 1'
#
loop_
_entity.id
_entity.type
_entity.pdbx_description
1 polymer ?
#
loop_
_entity_poly.entity_id
_entity_poly.type
_entity_poly.pdbx_seq_one_letter_code
_entity_poly.pdbx_strand_id
1 'polypeptide(L)'
;AAAIAISLSGLIGILASRSLTKPVRRITETAVQIRSGNLAARSGIRGENELGRLGETFDDMASSLERDIKLERRLTSDVAHELRTPLMAIMATVEAIQDGILPADEERLENIVSESRRLSRLVDAMLHLSRLENGKTKFNPESVNVVAMVASLVAVQETLFKENNRTLTFVDKTPEGNCFVDIDSDMIRE
;
A
#
# COMPACT_ATOMS: atom_id res chain seq x y z
N ALA A 1 46.38 45.68 -17.73
CA ALA A 1 46.29 44.19 -17.85
C ALA A 1 45.83 43.56 -16.53
N ALA A 2 46.45 43.81 -15.38
CA ALA A 2 46.07 43.18 -14.10
C ALA A 2 44.65 43.50 -13.65
N ALA A 3 44.17 44.73 -13.75
CA ALA A 3 42.81 45.11 -13.35
C ALA A 3 41.74 44.40 -14.22
N ILE A 4 41.96 44.20 -15.50
CA ILE A 4 41.05 43.47 -16.39
C ILE A 4 41.00 41.99 -15.98
N ALA A 5 42.13 41.36 -15.65
CA ALA A 5 42.18 39.97 -15.23
C ALA A 5 41.42 39.75 -13.89
N ILE A 6 41.58 40.65 -12.92
CA ILE A 6 40.84 40.58 -11.63
C ILE A 6 39.33 40.73 -11.83
N SER A 7 38.92 41.70 -12.69
CA SER A 7 37.49 41.90 -12.97
C SER A 7 36.88 40.70 -13.69
N LEU A 8 37.61 40.08 -14.65
CA LEU A 8 37.15 38.91 -15.38
C LEU A 8 37.02 37.66 -14.44
N SER A 9 38.01 37.45 -13.57
CA SER A 9 37.98 36.39 -12.58
C SER A 9 36.82 36.55 -11.60
N GLY A 10 36.55 37.77 -11.12
CA GLY A 10 35.40 38.07 -10.27
C GLY A 10 34.07 37.79 -10.95
N LEU A 11 33.94 38.19 -12.21
CA LEU A 11 32.74 37.96 -13.02
C LEU A 11 32.47 36.44 -13.21
N ILE A 12 33.53 35.70 -13.60
CA ILE A 12 33.44 34.23 -13.74
C ILE A 12 33.04 33.58 -12.42
N GLY A 13 33.62 33.99 -11.29
CA GLY A 13 33.27 33.47 -9.95
C GLY A 13 31.81 33.73 -9.58
N ILE A 14 31.28 34.92 -9.87
CA ILE A 14 29.88 35.26 -9.62
C ILE A 14 28.94 34.45 -10.51
N LEU A 15 29.29 34.28 -11.79
CA LEU A 15 28.50 33.50 -12.74
C LEU A 15 28.48 32.02 -12.35
N ALA A 16 29.64 31.43 -12.00
CA ALA A 16 29.73 30.06 -11.54
C ALA A 16 28.96 29.83 -10.22
N SER A 17 29.05 30.77 -9.27
CA SER A 17 28.27 30.69 -8.02
C SER A 17 26.77 30.75 -8.28
N ARG A 18 26.30 31.55 -9.20
CA ARG A 18 24.86 31.65 -9.51
C ARG A 18 24.35 30.47 -10.33
N SER A 19 25.15 29.94 -11.25
CA SER A 19 24.73 28.90 -12.18
C SER A 19 24.92 27.49 -11.62
N LEU A 20 25.85 27.24 -10.68
CA LEU A 20 26.18 25.92 -10.19
C LEU A 20 25.96 25.81 -8.66
N THR A 21 26.60 26.69 -7.88
CA THR A 21 26.63 26.53 -6.42
C THR A 21 25.28 26.77 -5.75
N LYS A 22 24.53 27.81 -6.17
CA LYS A 22 23.22 28.12 -5.59
C LYS A 22 22.17 27.05 -5.83
N PRO A 23 21.99 26.52 -7.05
CA PRO A 23 21.06 25.43 -7.31
C PRO A 23 21.37 24.18 -6.49
N VAL A 24 22.64 23.74 -6.47
CA VAL A 24 23.05 22.56 -5.70
C VAL A 24 22.77 22.75 -4.20
N ARG A 25 23.10 23.92 -3.65
CA ARG A 25 22.81 24.23 -2.26
C ARG A 25 21.30 24.19 -1.97
N ARG A 26 20.46 24.70 -2.86
CA ARG A 26 19.01 24.69 -2.73
C ARG A 26 18.45 23.26 -2.72
N ILE A 27 18.95 22.36 -3.58
CA ILE A 27 18.58 20.94 -3.54
C ILE A 27 18.96 20.33 -2.19
N THR A 28 20.18 20.59 -1.71
CA THR A 28 20.66 20.08 -0.41
C THR A 28 19.79 20.59 0.75
N GLU A 29 19.48 21.88 0.78
CA GLU A 29 18.62 22.47 1.82
C GLU A 29 17.20 21.86 1.79
N THR A 30 16.65 21.65 0.58
CA THR A 30 15.35 20.98 0.40
C THR A 30 15.39 19.53 0.89
N ALA A 31 16.45 18.78 0.57
CA ALA A 31 16.63 17.42 1.05
C ALA A 31 16.67 17.34 2.58
N VAL A 32 17.33 18.30 3.23
CA VAL A 32 17.34 18.42 4.70
C VAL A 32 15.92 18.69 5.25
N GLN A 33 15.15 19.55 4.60
CA GLN A 33 13.75 19.81 4.99
C GLN A 33 12.88 18.57 4.86
N ILE A 34 12.99 17.83 3.76
CA ILE A 34 12.25 16.58 3.58
C ILE A 34 12.63 15.56 4.67
N ARG A 35 13.92 15.41 4.96
CA ARG A 35 14.40 14.54 6.03
C ARG A 35 13.85 14.94 7.41
N SER A 36 13.66 16.23 7.66
CA SER A 36 13.08 16.72 8.92
C SER A 36 11.55 16.62 8.99
N GLY A 37 10.91 16.04 7.95
CA GLY A 37 9.47 15.79 7.93
C GLY A 37 8.66 16.77 7.09
N ASN A 38 9.26 17.82 6.52
CA ASN A 38 8.59 18.70 5.57
C ASN A 38 8.57 18.08 4.17
N LEU A 39 7.69 17.10 3.99
CA LEU A 39 7.58 16.34 2.72
C LEU A 39 7.08 17.19 1.54
N ALA A 40 6.48 18.35 1.81
CA ALA A 40 6.01 19.25 0.77
C ALA A 40 7.10 20.17 0.20
N ALA A 41 8.30 20.16 0.79
CA ALA A 41 9.41 20.96 0.30
C ALA A 41 9.82 20.52 -1.13
N ARG A 42 10.09 21.53 -1.99
CA ARG A 42 10.56 21.31 -3.36
C ARG A 42 11.71 22.27 -3.66
N SER A 43 12.64 21.79 -4.49
CA SER A 43 13.77 22.63 -4.91
C SER A 43 13.31 23.77 -5.84
N GLY A 44 12.30 23.51 -6.66
CA GLY A 44 11.76 24.44 -7.66
C GLY A 44 12.80 24.82 -8.72
N ILE A 45 13.85 24.02 -8.88
CA ILE A 45 14.88 24.24 -9.90
C ILE A 45 14.40 23.57 -11.18
N ARG A 46 14.34 24.36 -12.24
CA ARG A 46 13.94 23.95 -13.59
C ARG A 46 14.89 24.51 -14.63
N GLY A 47 14.97 23.86 -15.77
CA GLY A 47 15.77 24.32 -16.90
C GLY A 47 16.18 23.19 -17.83
N GLU A 48 16.63 23.53 -19.00
CA GLU A 48 17.05 22.56 -20.04
C GLU A 48 18.46 21.98 -19.81
N ASN A 49 19.23 22.55 -18.87
CA ASN A 49 20.57 22.07 -18.53
C ASN A 49 20.51 20.92 -17.49
N GLU A 50 21.66 20.32 -17.22
CA GLU A 50 21.79 19.17 -16.30
C GLU A 50 21.29 19.48 -14.89
N LEU A 51 21.46 20.72 -14.42
CA LEU A 51 20.97 21.14 -13.09
C LEU A 51 19.46 21.33 -13.06
N GLY A 52 18.87 21.81 -14.14
CA GLY A 52 17.41 21.89 -14.28
C GLY A 52 16.80 20.50 -14.25
N ARG A 53 17.34 19.56 -15.05
CA ARG A 53 16.91 18.15 -15.06
C ARG A 53 17.09 17.47 -13.70
N LEU A 54 18.20 17.74 -13.00
CA LEU A 54 18.43 17.23 -11.65
C LEU A 54 17.38 17.76 -10.67
N GLY A 55 17.06 19.06 -10.74
CA GLY A 55 16.04 19.67 -9.90
C GLY A 55 14.65 19.10 -10.13
N GLU A 56 14.26 18.90 -11.39
CA GLU A 56 12.98 18.26 -11.75
C GLU A 56 12.91 16.81 -11.27
N THR A 57 13.93 16.01 -11.54
CA THR A 57 13.99 14.62 -11.08
C THR A 57 13.95 14.52 -9.55
N PHE A 58 14.63 15.45 -8.85
CA PHE A 58 14.58 15.52 -7.39
C PHE A 58 13.18 15.86 -6.88
N ASP A 59 12.50 16.83 -7.48
CA ASP A 59 11.15 17.25 -7.08
C ASP A 59 10.11 16.16 -7.41
N ASP A 60 10.29 15.39 -8.49
CA ASP A 60 9.47 14.22 -8.82
C ASP A 60 9.65 13.10 -7.78
N MET A 61 10.89 12.81 -7.43
CA MET A 61 11.20 11.85 -6.35
C MET A 61 10.57 12.29 -5.01
N ALA A 62 10.71 13.58 -4.65
CA ALA A 62 10.10 14.14 -3.44
C ALA A 62 8.57 14.03 -3.46
N SER A 63 7.95 14.20 -4.64
CA SER A 63 6.50 14.06 -4.82
C SER A 63 6.03 12.60 -4.69
N SER A 64 6.82 11.65 -5.16
CA SER A 64 6.54 10.22 -4.96
C SER A 64 6.65 9.86 -3.49
N LEU A 65 7.74 10.23 -2.82
CA LEU A 65 7.94 9.98 -1.40
C LEU A 65 6.81 10.57 -0.53
N GLU A 66 6.37 11.79 -0.83
CA GLU A 66 5.25 12.42 -0.13
C GLU A 66 3.95 11.61 -0.29
N ARG A 67 3.68 11.12 -1.51
CA ARG A 67 2.49 10.28 -1.79
C ARG A 67 2.57 8.96 -1.04
N ASP A 68 3.71 8.29 -1.05
CA ASP A 68 3.91 6.99 -0.43
C ASP A 68 3.73 7.09 1.09
N ILE A 69 4.34 8.09 1.74
CA ILE A 69 4.18 8.31 3.18
C ILE A 69 2.73 8.70 3.55
N LYS A 70 2.06 9.49 2.71
CA LYS A 70 0.64 9.81 2.94
C LYS A 70 -0.25 8.58 2.83
N LEU A 71 0.02 7.71 1.86
CA LEU A 71 -0.71 6.46 1.67
C LEU A 71 -0.49 5.53 2.87
N GLU A 72 0.75 5.33 3.30
CA GLU A 72 1.11 4.51 4.46
C GLU A 72 0.40 4.99 5.74
N ARG A 73 0.42 6.31 6.00
CA ARG A 73 -0.28 6.89 7.17
C ARG A 73 -1.79 6.68 7.10
N ARG A 74 -2.39 6.81 5.92
CA ARG A 74 -3.82 6.56 5.72
C ARG A 74 -4.14 5.10 5.99
N LEU A 75 -3.42 4.17 5.37
CA LEU A 75 -3.61 2.74 5.57
C LEU A 75 -3.49 2.36 7.05
N THR A 76 -2.48 2.85 7.76
CA THR A 76 -2.31 2.60 9.20
C THR A 76 -3.51 3.13 10.02
N SER A 77 -4.01 4.32 9.69
CA SER A 77 -5.18 4.90 10.36
C SER A 77 -6.45 4.10 10.09
N ASP A 78 -6.69 3.76 8.82
CA ASP A 78 -7.88 3.03 8.39
C ASP A 78 -7.92 1.64 9.05
N VAL A 79 -6.80 0.96 9.07
CA VAL A 79 -6.66 -0.33 9.76
C VAL A 79 -6.94 -0.20 11.25
N ALA A 80 -6.36 0.81 11.92
CA ALA A 80 -6.62 1.01 13.36
C ALA A 80 -8.12 1.24 13.64
N HIS A 81 -8.84 1.93 12.75
CA HIS A 81 -10.28 2.11 12.85
C HIS A 81 -11.05 0.82 12.60
N GLU A 82 -10.70 0.05 11.57
CA GLU A 82 -11.35 -1.22 11.22
C GLU A 82 -11.15 -2.30 12.30
N LEU A 83 -10.02 -2.29 13.01
CA LEU A 83 -9.77 -3.19 14.14
C LEU A 83 -10.49 -2.74 15.42
N ARG A 84 -10.60 -1.43 15.66
CA ARG A 84 -11.22 -0.89 16.88
C ARG A 84 -12.70 -1.21 16.98
N THR A 85 -13.42 -1.12 15.87
CA THR A 85 -14.89 -1.31 15.85
C THR A 85 -15.31 -2.71 16.36
N PRO A 86 -14.84 -3.83 15.79
CA PRO A 86 -15.20 -5.17 16.30
C PRO A 86 -14.64 -5.42 17.69
N LEU A 87 -13.47 -4.90 18.03
CA LEU A 87 -12.90 -5.03 19.37
C LEU A 87 -13.79 -4.37 20.44
N MET A 88 -14.28 -3.15 20.16
CA MET A 88 -15.18 -2.46 21.07
C MET A 88 -16.53 -3.16 21.19
N ALA A 89 -17.05 -3.78 20.14
CA ALA A 89 -18.26 -4.57 20.18
C ALA A 89 -18.09 -5.81 21.09
N ILE A 90 -16.97 -6.52 20.95
CA ILE A 90 -16.63 -7.66 21.81
C ILE A 90 -16.56 -7.19 23.27
N MET A 91 -15.77 -6.13 23.54
CA MET A 91 -15.58 -5.62 24.91
C MET A 91 -16.91 -5.20 25.55
N ALA A 92 -17.74 -4.42 24.86
CA ALA A 92 -19.02 -3.97 25.36
C ALA A 92 -19.96 -5.15 25.68
N THR A 93 -19.98 -6.18 24.83
CA THR A 93 -20.79 -7.39 25.08
C THR A 93 -20.28 -8.15 26.29
N VAL A 94 -18.96 -8.33 26.43
CA VAL A 94 -18.35 -9.03 27.56
C VAL A 94 -18.59 -8.25 28.86
N GLU A 95 -18.39 -6.95 28.89
CA GLU A 95 -18.62 -6.07 30.05
C GLU A 95 -20.10 -6.14 30.50
N ALA A 96 -21.03 -6.04 29.53
CA ALA A 96 -22.46 -6.13 29.85
C ALA A 96 -22.88 -7.51 30.41
N ILE A 97 -22.21 -8.58 30.00
CA ILE A 97 -22.40 -9.92 30.58
C ILE A 97 -21.81 -9.97 31.99
N GLN A 98 -20.61 -9.43 32.21
CA GLN A 98 -19.96 -9.41 33.53
C GLN A 98 -20.74 -8.59 34.55
N ASP A 99 -21.32 -7.47 34.12
CA ASP A 99 -22.14 -6.59 34.96
C ASP A 99 -23.57 -7.17 35.21
N GLY A 100 -23.90 -8.32 34.62
CA GLY A 100 -25.21 -8.95 34.74
C GLY A 100 -26.34 -8.21 33.99
N ILE A 101 -26.00 -7.27 33.11
CA ILE A 101 -26.94 -6.51 32.28
C ILE A 101 -27.46 -7.39 31.13
N LEU A 102 -26.59 -8.23 30.58
CA LEU A 102 -26.94 -9.18 29.52
C LEU A 102 -26.70 -10.63 29.99
N PRO A 103 -27.55 -11.57 29.58
CA PRO A 103 -27.28 -12.99 29.83
C PRO A 103 -26.16 -13.50 28.93
N ALA A 104 -25.37 -14.45 29.41
CA ALA A 104 -24.37 -15.18 28.62
C ALA A 104 -25.05 -16.30 27.82
N ASP A 105 -25.89 -15.93 26.85
CA ASP A 105 -26.57 -16.88 25.98
C ASP A 105 -25.75 -17.21 24.70
N GLU A 106 -26.21 -18.21 23.96
CA GLU A 106 -25.55 -18.73 22.77
C GLU A 106 -25.41 -17.65 21.68
N GLU A 107 -26.46 -16.82 21.50
CA GLU A 107 -26.48 -15.75 20.53
C GLU A 107 -25.34 -14.74 20.76
N ARG A 108 -25.10 -14.32 22.00
CA ARG A 108 -24.06 -13.36 22.35
C ARG A 108 -22.67 -13.96 22.27
N LEU A 109 -22.51 -15.22 22.64
CA LEU A 109 -21.25 -15.94 22.47
C LEU A 109 -20.91 -16.12 20.99
N GLU A 110 -21.89 -16.44 20.14
CA GLU A 110 -21.72 -16.51 18.69
C GLU A 110 -21.33 -15.16 18.10
N ASN A 111 -21.93 -14.06 18.56
CA ASN A 111 -21.56 -12.71 18.13
C ASN A 111 -20.09 -12.38 18.48
N ILE A 112 -19.63 -12.70 19.69
CA ILE A 112 -18.23 -12.53 20.10
C ILE A 112 -17.30 -13.36 19.20
N VAL A 113 -17.64 -14.63 18.95
CA VAL A 113 -16.86 -15.51 18.08
C VAL A 113 -16.82 -14.97 16.63
N SER A 114 -17.95 -14.49 16.12
CA SER A 114 -18.05 -13.91 14.79
C SER A 114 -17.17 -12.68 14.62
N GLU A 115 -17.20 -11.74 15.58
CA GLU A 115 -16.36 -10.55 15.56
C GLU A 115 -14.86 -10.91 15.75
N SER A 116 -14.55 -11.92 16.57
CA SER A 116 -13.18 -12.42 16.73
C SER A 116 -12.64 -13.02 15.42
N ARG A 117 -13.46 -13.78 14.69
CA ARG A 117 -13.10 -14.30 13.36
C ARG A 117 -12.93 -13.18 12.32
N ARG A 118 -13.74 -12.13 12.42
CA ARG A 118 -13.59 -10.94 11.57
C ARG A 118 -12.26 -10.25 11.81
N LEU A 119 -11.87 -10.05 13.08
CA LEU A 119 -10.57 -9.50 13.46
C LEU A 119 -9.41 -10.34 12.91
N SER A 120 -9.47 -11.66 13.03
CA SER A 120 -8.45 -12.56 12.49
C SER A 120 -8.28 -12.35 10.98
N ARG A 121 -9.37 -12.34 10.22
CA ARG A 121 -9.30 -12.11 8.76
C ARG A 121 -8.71 -10.75 8.40
N LEU A 122 -8.98 -9.68 9.17
CA LEU A 122 -8.38 -8.37 8.94
C LEU A 122 -6.87 -8.37 9.18
N VAL A 123 -6.42 -9.06 10.23
CA VAL A 123 -4.98 -9.22 10.53
C VAL A 123 -4.29 -10.02 9.42
N ASP A 124 -4.89 -11.11 8.96
CA ASP A 124 -4.34 -11.94 7.89
C ASP A 124 -4.21 -11.14 6.59
N ALA A 125 -5.24 -10.37 6.22
CA ALA A 125 -5.21 -9.50 5.05
C ALA A 125 -4.10 -8.43 5.15
N MET A 126 -3.87 -7.86 6.35
CA MET A 126 -2.77 -6.91 6.57
C MET A 126 -1.40 -7.56 6.40
N LEU A 127 -1.21 -8.74 6.97
CA LEU A 127 0.05 -9.48 6.85
C LEU A 127 0.33 -9.82 5.39
N HIS A 128 -0.72 -10.17 4.65
CA HIS A 128 -0.61 -10.44 3.22
C HIS A 128 -0.18 -9.18 2.44
N LEU A 129 -0.87 -8.05 2.66
CA LEU A 129 -0.52 -6.76 2.05
C LEU A 129 0.93 -6.35 2.36
N SER A 130 1.34 -6.47 3.63
CA SER A 130 2.72 -6.15 4.05
C SER A 130 3.77 -7.04 3.38
N ARG A 131 3.47 -8.31 3.12
CA ARG A 131 4.37 -9.21 2.37
C ARG A 131 4.51 -8.80 0.91
N LEU A 132 3.41 -8.40 0.27
CA LEU A 132 3.39 -7.90 -1.11
C LEU A 132 4.22 -6.63 -1.26
N GLU A 133 4.02 -5.64 -0.39
CA GLU A 133 4.75 -4.37 -0.42
C GLU A 133 6.26 -4.54 -0.22
N ASN A 134 6.67 -5.46 0.65
CA ASN A 134 8.08 -5.73 0.91
C ASN A 134 8.78 -6.54 -0.21
N GLY A 135 8.09 -6.88 -1.28
CA GLY A 135 8.64 -7.66 -2.39
C GLY A 135 9.16 -9.06 -1.96
N LYS A 136 8.78 -9.54 -0.77
CA LYS A 136 9.20 -10.82 -0.22
C LYS A 136 8.39 -11.98 -0.76
N THR A 137 7.23 -11.70 -1.34
CA THR A 137 6.45 -12.71 -2.04
C THR A 137 7.16 -12.98 -3.36
N LYS A 138 7.92 -14.05 -3.44
CA LYS A 138 8.47 -14.52 -4.70
C LYS A 138 7.27 -14.95 -5.54
N PHE A 139 6.96 -14.14 -6.55
CA PHE A 139 6.00 -14.52 -7.58
C PHE A 139 6.55 -15.76 -8.28
N ASN A 140 5.88 -16.89 -8.12
CA ASN A 140 6.26 -18.18 -8.72
C ASN A 140 5.19 -18.57 -9.75
N PRO A 141 5.24 -17.98 -10.97
CA PRO A 141 4.25 -18.25 -11.98
C PRO A 141 4.34 -19.71 -12.47
N GLU A 142 3.21 -20.37 -12.48
CA GLU A 142 3.03 -21.67 -13.10
C GLU A 142 1.88 -21.63 -14.11
N SER A 143 1.95 -22.47 -15.13
CA SER A 143 0.90 -22.53 -16.15
C SER A 143 -0.31 -23.27 -15.61
N VAL A 144 -1.34 -22.53 -15.20
CA VAL A 144 -2.54 -23.05 -14.55
C VAL A 144 -3.72 -22.99 -15.48
N ASN A 145 -4.48 -24.08 -15.56
CA ASN A 145 -5.78 -24.09 -16.21
C ASN A 145 -6.81 -23.40 -15.30
N VAL A 146 -7.13 -22.14 -15.59
CA VAL A 146 -8.05 -21.32 -14.79
C VAL A 146 -9.46 -21.92 -14.75
N VAL A 147 -9.91 -22.57 -15.81
CA VAL A 147 -11.23 -23.23 -15.87
C VAL A 147 -11.31 -24.34 -14.84
N ALA A 148 -10.31 -25.23 -14.82
CA ALA A 148 -10.24 -26.32 -13.86
C ALA A 148 -10.08 -25.81 -12.41
N MET A 149 -9.31 -24.75 -12.21
CA MET A 149 -9.13 -24.12 -10.89
C MET A 149 -10.43 -23.56 -10.36
N VAL A 150 -11.15 -22.75 -11.15
CA VAL A 150 -12.44 -22.16 -10.76
C VAL A 150 -13.49 -23.25 -10.52
N ALA A 151 -13.53 -24.28 -11.37
CA ALA A 151 -14.44 -25.40 -11.18
C ALA A 151 -14.20 -26.11 -9.83
N SER A 152 -12.94 -26.30 -9.44
CA SER A 152 -12.59 -26.91 -8.16
C SER A 152 -13.00 -26.04 -6.95
N LEU A 153 -12.82 -24.72 -7.05
CA LEU A 153 -13.26 -23.76 -6.00
C LEU A 153 -14.79 -23.75 -5.86
N VAL A 154 -15.51 -23.75 -6.98
CA VAL A 154 -16.98 -23.82 -6.97
C VAL A 154 -17.47 -25.12 -6.35
N ALA A 155 -16.85 -26.25 -6.67
CA ALA A 155 -17.22 -27.54 -6.10
C ALA A 155 -17.07 -27.60 -4.57
N VAL A 156 -16.04 -26.96 -4.02
CA VAL A 156 -15.85 -26.84 -2.55
C VAL A 156 -16.97 -26.00 -1.93
N GLN A 157 -17.37 -24.92 -2.57
CA GLN A 157 -18.39 -23.99 -2.07
C GLN A 157 -19.83 -24.53 -2.26
N GLU A 158 -20.05 -25.45 -3.18
CA GLU A 158 -21.37 -25.99 -3.51
C GLU A 158 -22.10 -26.56 -2.29
N THR A 159 -21.34 -27.21 -1.37
CA THR A 159 -21.89 -27.78 -0.15
C THR A 159 -22.49 -26.71 0.77
N LEU A 160 -21.75 -25.62 0.99
CA LEU A 160 -22.22 -24.48 1.81
C LEU A 160 -23.45 -23.78 1.20
N PHE A 161 -23.50 -23.68 -0.15
CA PHE A 161 -24.65 -23.11 -0.83
C PHE A 161 -25.90 -24.00 -0.71
N LYS A 162 -25.75 -25.32 -0.80
CA LYS A 162 -26.82 -26.29 -0.61
C LYS A 162 -27.41 -26.26 0.81
N GLU A 163 -26.56 -26.15 1.84
CA GLU A 163 -26.98 -26.01 3.23
C GLU A 163 -27.85 -24.75 3.45
N ASN A 164 -27.62 -23.70 2.67
CA ASN A 164 -28.40 -22.46 2.70
C ASN A 164 -29.56 -22.42 1.68
N ASN A 165 -29.98 -23.55 1.13
CA ASN A 165 -31.02 -23.66 0.09
C ASN A 165 -30.73 -22.80 -1.16
N ARG A 166 -29.47 -22.66 -1.54
CA ARG A 166 -29.03 -21.94 -2.74
C ARG A 166 -28.31 -22.88 -3.69
N THR A 167 -28.36 -22.59 -4.98
CA THR A 167 -27.64 -23.34 -5.99
C THR A 167 -26.50 -22.49 -6.56
N LEU A 168 -25.29 -23.04 -6.53
CA LEU A 168 -24.13 -22.44 -7.18
C LEU A 168 -23.83 -23.26 -8.45
N THR A 169 -23.76 -22.60 -9.59
CA THR A 169 -23.48 -23.27 -10.87
C THR A 169 -22.31 -22.59 -11.57
N PHE A 170 -21.35 -23.38 -11.96
CA PHE A 170 -20.24 -22.93 -12.82
C PHE A 170 -20.60 -23.20 -14.29
N VAL A 171 -20.52 -22.17 -15.12
CA VAL A 171 -20.78 -22.29 -16.57
C VAL A 171 -19.52 -21.87 -17.30
N ASP A 172 -18.84 -22.83 -17.88
CA ASP A 172 -17.71 -22.58 -18.78
C ASP A 172 -18.20 -22.10 -20.15
N LYS A 173 -17.71 -20.95 -20.59
CA LYS A 173 -17.98 -20.39 -21.93
C LYS A 173 -16.71 -20.26 -22.78
N THR A 174 -15.61 -20.87 -22.36
CA THR A 174 -14.38 -20.87 -23.15
C THR A 174 -14.54 -21.78 -24.37
N PRO A 175 -14.00 -21.41 -25.54
CA PRO A 175 -14.20 -22.17 -26.78
C PRO A 175 -13.73 -23.62 -26.74
N GLU A 176 -12.72 -23.94 -25.92
CA GLU A 176 -12.10 -25.26 -25.84
C GLU A 176 -12.12 -25.88 -24.43
N GLY A 177 -12.79 -25.25 -23.45
CA GLY A 177 -12.83 -25.72 -22.07
C GLY A 177 -11.46 -25.62 -21.35
N ASN A 178 -10.46 -25.02 -21.97
CA ASN A 178 -9.11 -24.85 -21.44
C ASN A 178 -8.64 -23.41 -21.60
N CYS A 179 -8.25 -22.80 -20.50
CA CYS A 179 -7.63 -21.48 -20.47
C CYS A 179 -6.41 -21.54 -19.56
N PHE A 180 -5.23 -21.56 -20.15
CA PHE A 180 -3.97 -21.56 -19.39
C PHE A 180 -3.43 -20.15 -19.24
N VAL A 181 -3.05 -19.79 -18.01
CA VAL A 181 -2.46 -18.50 -17.68
C VAL A 181 -1.30 -18.74 -16.71
N ASP A 182 -0.23 -17.98 -16.90
CA ASP A 182 0.91 -18.03 -15.98
C ASP A 182 0.56 -17.20 -14.73
N ILE A 183 0.21 -17.89 -13.66
CA ILE A 183 -0.23 -17.30 -12.38
C ILE A 183 0.41 -18.05 -11.22
N ASP A 184 0.53 -17.37 -10.11
CA ASP A 184 0.87 -18.00 -8.84
C ASP A 184 -0.43 -18.52 -8.21
N SER A 185 -0.60 -19.85 -8.24
CA SER A 185 -1.85 -20.50 -7.81
C SER A 185 -2.11 -20.34 -6.31
N ASP A 186 -1.06 -20.21 -5.50
CA ASP A 186 -1.19 -20.03 -4.06
C ASP A 186 -1.75 -18.64 -3.74
N MET A 187 -1.32 -17.59 -4.48
CA MET A 187 -1.82 -16.21 -4.32
C MET A 187 -3.30 -16.03 -4.72
N ILE A 188 -3.86 -16.95 -5.50
CA ILE A 188 -5.27 -16.85 -5.95
C ILE A 188 -6.21 -17.67 -5.07
N ARG A 189 -5.70 -18.66 -4.35
CA ARG A 189 -6.50 -19.54 -3.47
C ARG A 189 -6.71 -18.97 -2.07
N GLU A 190 -5.89 -17.97 -1.66
CA GLU A 190 -6.05 -17.23 -0.41
C GLU A 190 -7.15 -16.15 -0.51
#